data_6a6b36fab5e967d9084dc2441ac301c9
#
_entry.id   6a6b36fab5e967d9084dc2441ac301c9
#
_cell.length_a   1.000
_cell.length_b   1.000
_cell.length_c   1.000
_cell.angle_alpha   90.00
_cell.angle_beta   90.00
_cell.angle_gamma   90.00
#
_symmetry.space_group_name_H-M   'P 1'
#
loop_
_entity.id
_entity.type
_entity.pdbx_description
1 polymer ?
#
loop_
_entity_poly.entity_id
_entity_poly.type
_entity_poly.pdbx_seq_one_letter_code
_entity_poly.pdbx_strand_id
1 'polypeptide(L)'
;LGAVLVCQLTANQISDFFRRLQKNGLSGKSARDVGVLLKSILKYSAPKAGCSCPGLTVELPAYRRKQIDIFCPDEIQRLAQKIVVEPTTTGIAILLTLNTGLRLGELCALQYKDIDLQNGVIHVTKTVQRIRSGDRTRLAVLPPKSNSAHRTIPLPLDMAILLKKAVQSHPDGEKYLLTGKNVPMEPRTLQYQYQVLLKATGIPYRNFHVLRHTYASRCVERGVDVKSLSEMLGHSDVRTTLQVYVHSSLEHKMRVIQSICFLAPVLDPDCSPSPSPSVFPETPQYQQLLAALSQMG
;
A
#
# COMPACT_ATOMS: atom_id res chain seq x y z
N LEU A 1 18.06 2.30 30.96
CA LEU A 1 16.97 1.70 31.73
C LEU A 1 17.20 0.22 32.04
N GLY A 2 17.98 -0.52 31.24
CA GLY A 2 18.12 -1.98 31.36
C GLY A 2 18.73 -2.51 32.68
N ALA A 3 19.42 -1.67 33.44
CA ALA A 3 20.00 -2.04 34.75
C ALA A 3 19.17 -1.58 35.95
N VAL A 4 17.99 -0.98 35.73
CA VAL A 4 17.14 -0.45 36.79
C VAL A 4 15.98 -1.42 37.03
N LEU A 5 15.75 -1.77 38.29
CA LEU A 5 14.60 -2.62 38.67
C LEU A 5 13.28 -1.90 38.37
N VAL A 6 12.26 -2.66 37.96
CA VAL A 6 10.96 -2.10 37.57
C VAL A 6 10.34 -1.25 38.70
N CYS A 7 10.48 -1.69 39.94
CA CYS A 7 10.00 -0.98 41.13
C CYS A 7 10.76 0.32 41.45
N GLN A 8 11.97 0.52 40.89
CA GLN A 8 12.81 1.71 41.08
C GLN A 8 12.72 2.68 39.92
N LEU A 9 12.02 2.33 38.85
CA LEU A 9 11.86 3.17 37.66
C LEU A 9 10.94 4.37 37.95
N THR A 10 11.52 5.57 37.85
CA THR A 10 10.79 6.82 38.03
C THR A 10 10.26 7.39 36.70
N ALA A 11 9.23 8.22 36.77
CA ALA A 11 8.70 8.94 35.62
C ALA A 11 9.74 9.82 34.94
N ASN A 12 10.62 10.47 35.73
CA ASN A 12 11.71 11.30 35.21
C ASN A 12 12.73 10.51 34.41
N GLN A 13 13.13 9.34 34.90
CA GLN A 13 14.08 8.48 34.17
C GLN A 13 13.54 8.02 32.82
N ILE A 14 12.23 7.75 32.73
CA ILE A 14 11.59 7.38 31.46
C ILE A 14 11.47 8.58 30.53
N SER A 15 11.13 9.75 31.05
CA SER A 15 11.06 10.99 30.26
C SER A 15 12.45 11.35 29.71
N ASP A 16 13.51 11.21 30.51
CA ASP A 16 14.89 11.44 30.08
C ASP A 16 15.35 10.41 29.04
N PHE A 17 14.89 9.18 29.17
CA PHE A 17 15.14 8.14 28.17
C PHE A 17 14.53 8.54 26.81
N PHE A 18 13.29 9.02 26.77
CA PHE A 18 12.66 9.47 25.51
C PHE A 18 13.39 10.68 24.92
N ARG A 19 13.81 11.65 25.76
CA ARG A 19 14.62 12.81 25.31
C ARG A 19 15.94 12.35 24.68
N ARG A 20 16.63 11.37 25.28
CA ARG A 20 17.87 10.81 24.73
C ARG A 20 17.65 10.10 23.41
N LEU A 21 16.57 9.32 23.25
CA LEU A 21 16.26 8.67 21.98
C LEU A 21 16.09 9.69 20.85
N GLN A 22 15.42 10.81 21.11
CA GLN A 22 15.22 11.87 20.13
C GLN A 22 16.53 12.62 19.83
N LYS A 23 17.34 12.94 20.86
CA LYS A 23 18.67 13.55 20.66
C LYS A 23 19.60 12.66 19.83
N ASN A 24 19.47 11.35 19.94
CA ASN A 24 20.23 10.36 19.14
C ASN A 24 19.64 10.16 17.73
N GLY A 25 18.73 11.03 17.26
CA GLY A 25 18.21 11.03 15.91
C GLY A 25 16.99 10.12 15.67
N LEU A 26 16.42 9.50 16.72
CA LEU A 26 15.18 8.73 16.53
C LEU A 26 14.02 9.66 16.16
N SER A 27 13.25 9.28 15.16
CA SER A 27 12.04 10.02 14.80
C SER A 27 11.03 10.02 15.96
N GLY A 28 10.22 11.08 16.08
CA GLY A 28 9.18 11.16 17.10
C GLY A 28 8.23 9.96 17.09
N LYS A 29 7.92 9.42 15.90
CA LYS A 29 7.13 8.19 15.75
C LYS A 29 7.85 6.99 16.36
N SER A 30 9.11 6.76 16.00
CA SER A 30 9.89 5.63 16.52
C SER A 30 10.08 5.72 18.04
N ALA A 31 10.33 6.92 18.57
CA ALA A 31 10.41 7.15 20.01
C ALA A 31 9.09 6.83 20.72
N ARG A 32 7.95 7.22 20.10
CA ARG A 32 6.62 6.86 20.60
C ARG A 32 6.36 5.35 20.58
N ASP A 33 6.74 4.66 19.51
CA ASP A 33 6.57 3.20 19.37
C ASP A 33 7.40 2.45 20.44
N VAL A 34 8.63 2.90 20.71
CA VAL A 34 9.44 2.42 21.85
C VAL A 34 8.72 2.67 23.17
N GLY A 35 8.10 3.83 23.34
CA GLY A 35 7.34 4.17 24.54
C GLY A 35 6.11 3.26 24.75
N VAL A 36 5.38 2.95 23.68
CA VAL A 36 4.25 1.99 23.73
C VAL A 36 4.73 0.62 24.17
N LEU A 37 5.84 0.14 23.58
CA LEU A 37 6.43 -1.15 23.97
C LEU A 37 6.88 -1.14 25.43
N LEU A 38 7.59 -0.09 25.86
CA LEU A 38 8.03 0.06 27.25
C LEU A 38 6.83 0.03 28.21
N LYS A 39 5.76 0.79 27.94
CA LYS A 39 4.54 0.74 28.76
C LYS A 39 3.91 -0.65 28.84
N SER A 40 3.90 -1.39 27.72
CA SER A 40 3.39 -2.75 27.68
C SER A 40 4.21 -3.70 28.56
N ILE A 41 5.55 -3.57 28.51
CA ILE A 41 6.46 -4.33 29.37
C ILE A 41 6.22 -3.99 30.85
N LEU A 42 6.15 -2.70 31.18
CA LEU A 42 5.92 -2.26 32.57
C LEU A 42 4.56 -2.70 33.10
N LYS A 43 3.51 -2.61 32.28
CA LYS A 43 2.16 -3.09 32.64
C LYS A 43 2.13 -4.60 32.95
N TYR A 44 2.96 -5.38 32.24
CA TYR A 44 3.05 -6.82 32.47
C TYR A 44 3.93 -7.17 33.68
N SER A 45 5.05 -6.47 33.87
CA SER A 45 6.07 -6.82 34.87
C SER A 45 5.82 -6.25 36.25
N ALA A 46 5.23 -5.06 36.39
CA ALA A 46 5.03 -4.40 37.67
C ALA A 46 4.12 -5.22 38.63
N PRO A 47 2.96 -5.76 38.23
CA PRO A 47 2.16 -6.61 39.09
C PRO A 47 2.88 -7.90 39.54
N LYS A 48 3.70 -8.48 38.66
CA LYS A 48 4.49 -9.68 38.98
C LYS A 48 5.63 -9.40 39.96
N ALA A 49 6.13 -8.17 39.96
CA ALA A 49 7.14 -7.70 40.92
C ALA A 49 6.52 -7.18 42.23
N GLY A 50 5.18 -7.25 42.37
CA GLY A 50 4.47 -6.77 43.56
C GLY A 50 4.59 -5.26 43.78
N CYS A 51 4.83 -4.47 42.70
CA CYS A 51 5.03 -3.02 42.84
C CYS A 51 4.13 -2.21 41.92
N SER A 52 3.85 -0.97 42.31
CA SER A 52 3.30 0.04 41.40
C SER A 52 4.44 0.63 40.52
N CYS A 53 4.14 0.91 39.28
CA CYS A 53 5.13 1.53 38.37
C CYS A 53 4.68 2.93 37.94
N PRO A 54 5.28 4.02 38.50
CA PRO A 54 4.97 5.40 38.08
C PRO A 54 5.22 5.67 36.61
N GLY A 55 6.05 4.86 35.95
CA GLY A 55 6.34 4.95 34.52
C GLY A 55 5.13 4.76 33.61
N LEU A 56 4.04 4.17 34.08
CA LEU A 56 2.80 4.02 33.32
C LEU A 56 2.09 5.36 33.06
N THR A 57 2.29 6.36 33.92
CA THR A 57 1.68 7.70 33.82
C THR A 57 2.43 8.64 32.88
N VAL A 58 3.69 8.31 32.51
CA VAL A 58 4.50 9.17 31.63
C VAL A 58 3.84 9.33 30.26
N GLU A 59 3.76 10.57 29.80
CA GLU A 59 3.27 10.86 28.46
C GLU A 59 4.21 10.34 27.38
N LEU A 60 3.62 9.75 26.34
CA LEU A 60 4.38 9.30 25.19
C LEU A 60 4.86 10.48 24.35
N PRO A 61 6.05 10.41 23.74
CA PRO A 61 6.54 11.45 22.86
C PRO A 61 5.48 11.88 21.83
N ALA A 62 5.26 13.17 21.72
CA ALA A 62 4.38 13.73 20.72
C ALA A 62 4.98 13.52 19.33
N TYR A 63 4.14 13.18 18.39
CA TYR A 63 4.56 13.13 17.00
C TYR A 63 3.42 13.59 16.09
N ARG A 64 3.75 14.44 15.11
CA ARG A 64 2.80 14.82 14.05
C ARG A 64 2.95 13.83 12.90
N ARG A 65 1.85 13.22 12.48
CA ARG A 65 1.85 12.41 11.26
C ARG A 65 2.18 13.31 10.08
N LYS A 66 3.21 12.95 9.31
CA LYS A 66 3.45 13.59 8.02
C LYS A 66 2.33 13.18 7.07
N GLN A 67 1.80 14.13 6.33
CA GLN A 67 0.93 13.84 5.22
C GLN A 67 1.70 12.98 4.21
N ILE A 68 1.04 11.94 3.70
CA ILE A 68 1.67 11.07 2.69
C ILE A 68 1.62 11.83 1.36
N ASP A 69 2.79 12.06 0.80
CA ASP A 69 2.94 12.68 -0.50
C ASP A 69 2.65 11.63 -1.59
N ILE A 70 1.40 11.58 -2.08
CA ILE A 70 0.94 10.68 -3.12
C ILE A 70 1.32 11.17 -4.51
N PHE A 71 1.29 10.29 -5.51
CA PHE A 71 1.51 10.68 -6.90
C PHE A 71 0.36 11.52 -7.43
N CYS A 72 0.68 12.67 -8.03
CA CYS A 72 -0.31 13.48 -8.74
C CYS A 72 -0.64 12.87 -10.12
N PRO A 73 -1.74 13.32 -10.77
CA PRO A 73 -2.14 12.81 -12.09
C PRO A 73 -1.04 12.87 -13.14
N ASP A 74 -0.33 13.99 -13.22
CA ASP A 74 0.72 14.23 -14.21
C ASP A 74 1.92 13.30 -14.01
N GLU A 75 2.27 13.00 -12.75
CA GLU A 75 3.34 12.05 -12.43
C GLU A 75 2.95 10.62 -12.85
N ILE A 76 1.69 10.24 -12.60
CA ILE A 76 1.16 8.94 -13.03
C ILE A 76 1.15 8.84 -14.55
N GLN A 77 0.75 9.89 -15.25
CA GLN A 77 0.74 9.94 -16.71
C GLN A 77 2.16 9.79 -17.28
N ARG A 78 3.14 10.52 -16.73
CA ARG A 78 4.55 10.39 -17.16
C ARG A 78 5.10 8.98 -16.91
N LEU A 79 4.76 8.36 -15.76
CA LEU A 79 5.12 6.97 -15.49
C LEU A 79 4.49 6.02 -16.50
N ALA A 80 3.19 6.16 -16.77
CA ALA A 80 2.48 5.33 -17.72
C ALA A 80 3.08 5.45 -19.13
N GLN A 81 3.32 6.67 -19.62
CA GLN A 81 3.95 6.93 -20.91
C GLN A 81 5.32 6.25 -21.03
N LYS A 82 6.17 6.38 -20.00
CA LYS A 82 7.49 5.72 -20.00
C LYS A 82 7.37 4.19 -20.03
N ILE A 83 6.42 3.62 -19.28
CA ILE A 83 6.17 2.17 -19.26
C ILE A 83 5.65 1.68 -20.63
N VAL A 84 4.83 2.48 -21.30
CA VAL A 84 4.32 2.17 -22.64
C VAL A 84 5.44 2.11 -23.67
N VAL A 85 6.32 3.12 -23.65
CA VAL A 85 7.44 3.23 -24.61
C VAL A 85 8.50 2.16 -24.36
N GLU A 86 8.77 1.85 -23.10
CA GLU A 86 9.75 0.86 -22.68
C GLU A 86 9.12 -0.12 -21.68
N PRO A 87 8.37 -1.10 -22.17
CA PRO A 87 7.70 -2.06 -21.29
C PRO A 87 8.72 -2.93 -20.55
N THR A 88 8.59 -2.97 -19.24
CA THR A 88 9.43 -3.76 -18.36
C THR A 88 8.59 -4.46 -17.31
N THR A 89 9.10 -5.54 -16.73
CA THR A 89 8.47 -6.22 -15.60
C THR A 89 8.20 -5.26 -14.44
N THR A 90 9.10 -4.32 -14.19
CA THR A 90 8.93 -3.27 -13.18
C THR A 90 7.78 -2.33 -13.54
N GLY A 91 7.62 -1.98 -14.80
CA GLY A 91 6.49 -1.19 -15.29
C GLY A 91 5.16 -1.89 -15.03
N ILE A 92 5.05 -3.18 -15.37
CA ILE A 92 3.87 -4.00 -15.07
C ILE A 92 3.58 -4.02 -13.56
N ALA A 93 4.61 -4.20 -12.74
CA ALA A 93 4.49 -4.21 -11.29
C ALA A 93 3.93 -2.88 -10.73
N ILE A 94 4.37 -1.74 -11.27
CA ILE A 94 3.88 -0.42 -10.90
C ILE A 94 2.42 -0.24 -11.31
N LEU A 95 2.07 -0.56 -12.57
CA LEU A 95 0.70 -0.46 -13.07
C LEU A 95 -0.26 -1.35 -12.26
N LEU A 96 0.13 -2.59 -11.97
CA LEU A 96 -0.65 -3.47 -11.10
C LEU A 96 -0.88 -2.83 -9.73
N THR A 97 0.17 -2.30 -9.10
CA THR A 97 0.04 -1.68 -7.76
C THR A 97 -0.86 -0.44 -7.79
N LEU A 98 -0.75 0.39 -8.82
CA LEU A 98 -1.60 1.59 -9.00
C LEU A 98 -3.07 1.27 -9.26
N ASN A 99 -3.37 0.06 -9.78
CA ASN A 99 -4.73 -0.36 -10.13
C ASN A 99 -5.35 -1.37 -9.15
N THR A 100 -4.58 -1.95 -8.24
CA THR A 100 -5.05 -3.00 -7.32
C THR A 100 -4.68 -2.75 -5.86
N GLY A 101 -3.76 -1.83 -5.61
CA GLY A 101 -3.26 -1.55 -4.27
C GLY A 101 -2.48 -2.71 -3.62
N LEU A 102 -1.96 -3.66 -4.39
CA LEU A 102 -1.14 -4.78 -3.87
C LEU A 102 0.05 -4.27 -3.05
N ARG A 103 0.35 -4.98 -1.96
CA ARG A 103 1.60 -4.73 -1.21
C ARG A 103 2.79 -5.27 -1.99
N LEU A 104 3.97 -4.66 -1.82
CA LEU A 104 5.19 -5.09 -2.51
C LEU A 104 5.46 -6.59 -2.38
N GLY A 105 5.34 -7.15 -1.17
CA GLY A 105 5.57 -8.58 -0.96
C GLY A 105 4.50 -9.49 -1.56
N GLU A 106 3.25 -9.04 -1.63
CA GLU A 106 2.15 -9.74 -2.30
C GLU A 106 2.37 -9.77 -3.81
N LEU A 107 2.73 -8.62 -4.38
CA LEU A 107 3.06 -8.48 -5.79
C LEU A 107 4.26 -9.36 -6.20
N CYS A 108 5.32 -9.39 -5.39
CA CYS A 108 6.48 -10.27 -5.63
C CYS A 108 6.14 -11.77 -5.52
N ALA A 109 5.07 -12.11 -4.79
CA ALA A 109 4.61 -13.49 -4.61
C ALA A 109 3.55 -13.92 -5.63
N LEU A 110 3.08 -13.01 -6.48
CA LEU A 110 1.97 -13.27 -7.40
C LEU A 110 2.40 -14.27 -8.48
N GLN A 111 1.63 -15.35 -8.64
CA GLN A 111 1.79 -16.36 -9.68
C GLN A 111 0.73 -16.17 -10.76
N TYR A 112 0.96 -16.75 -11.95
CA TYR A 112 -0.02 -16.65 -13.04
C TYR A 112 -1.38 -17.26 -12.67
N LYS A 113 -1.41 -18.36 -11.90
CA LYS A 113 -2.63 -19.00 -11.40
C LYS A 113 -3.45 -18.16 -10.44
N ASP A 114 -2.83 -17.14 -9.81
CA ASP A 114 -3.52 -16.24 -8.90
C ASP A 114 -4.33 -15.18 -9.67
N ILE A 115 -4.23 -15.13 -11.02
CA ILE A 115 -4.91 -14.19 -11.90
C ILE A 115 -6.02 -14.90 -12.66
N ASP A 116 -7.25 -14.67 -12.26
CA ASP A 116 -8.43 -15.20 -12.92
C ASP A 116 -8.97 -14.16 -13.93
N LEU A 117 -8.61 -14.37 -15.19
CA LEU A 117 -9.05 -13.49 -16.29
C LEU A 117 -10.51 -13.70 -16.68
N GLN A 118 -11.12 -14.85 -16.36
CA GLN A 118 -12.52 -15.12 -16.67
C GLN A 118 -13.44 -14.31 -15.75
N ASN A 119 -13.12 -14.28 -14.46
CA ASN A 119 -13.86 -13.52 -13.46
C ASN A 119 -13.31 -12.09 -13.26
N GLY A 120 -12.21 -11.72 -13.92
CA GLY A 120 -11.58 -10.40 -13.80
C GLY A 120 -11.10 -10.11 -12.39
N VAL A 121 -10.40 -11.03 -11.74
CA VAL A 121 -9.95 -10.89 -10.36
C VAL A 121 -8.53 -11.41 -10.14
N ILE A 122 -7.91 -10.93 -9.04
CA ILE A 122 -6.63 -11.44 -8.52
C ILE A 122 -6.86 -12.00 -7.12
N HIS A 123 -6.38 -13.21 -6.88
CA HIS A 123 -6.39 -13.87 -5.57
C HIS A 123 -5.08 -13.62 -4.82
N VAL A 124 -5.14 -12.90 -3.71
CA VAL A 124 -3.97 -12.62 -2.87
C VAL A 124 -3.91 -13.66 -1.75
N THR A 125 -2.99 -14.61 -1.88
CA THR A 125 -2.87 -15.76 -0.96
C THR A 125 -1.49 -15.88 -0.32
N LYS A 126 -0.51 -15.09 -0.78
CA LYS A 126 0.91 -15.23 -0.41
C LYS A 126 1.59 -13.87 -0.32
N THR A 127 2.71 -13.85 0.38
CA THR A 127 3.62 -12.70 0.41
C THR A 127 5.07 -13.17 0.49
N VAL A 128 5.96 -12.42 -0.14
CA VAL A 128 7.41 -12.65 -0.08
C VAL A 128 8.01 -11.71 0.95
N GLN A 129 8.82 -12.26 1.84
CA GLN A 129 9.56 -11.50 2.85
C GLN A 129 10.98 -12.07 3.03
N ARG A 130 11.92 -11.20 3.43
CA ARG A 130 13.21 -11.67 3.97
C ARG A 130 13.05 -12.02 5.44
N ILE A 131 13.35 -13.25 5.77
CA ILE A 131 13.37 -13.72 7.16
C ILE A 131 14.81 -14.01 7.60
N ARG A 132 15.09 -13.77 8.87
CA ARG A 132 16.37 -14.12 9.47
C ARG A 132 16.42 -15.65 9.65
N SER A 133 17.54 -16.25 9.27
CA SER A 133 17.82 -17.68 9.45
C SER A 133 19.26 -17.81 9.94
N GLY A 134 19.43 -17.85 11.27
CA GLY A 134 20.74 -17.73 11.90
C GLY A 134 21.35 -16.35 11.64
N ASP A 135 22.60 -16.32 11.16
CA ASP A 135 23.33 -15.10 10.81
C ASP A 135 23.03 -14.56 9.41
N ARG A 136 22.26 -15.30 8.62
CA ARG A 136 21.91 -14.90 7.24
C ARG A 136 20.43 -14.58 7.14
N THR A 137 20.06 -13.90 6.06
CA THR A 137 18.66 -13.70 5.69
C THR A 137 18.35 -14.49 4.42
N ARG A 138 17.17 -15.11 4.38
CA ARG A 138 16.67 -15.80 3.18
C ARG A 138 15.34 -15.21 2.74
N LEU A 139 15.07 -15.30 1.45
CA LEU A 139 13.77 -15.01 0.89
C LEU A 139 12.81 -16.15 1.24
N ALA A 140 11.63 -15.81 1.73
CA ALA A 140 10.60 -16.79 2.04
C ALA A 140 9.25 -16.34 1.50
N VAL A 141 8.53 -17.30 0.92
CA VAL A 141 7.12 -17.16 0.55
C VAL A 141 6.32 -17.62 1.76
N LEU A 142 5.48 -16.78 2.27
CA LEU A 142 4.71 -16.99 3.49
C LEU A 142 3.22 -16.77 3.20
N PRO A 143 2.33 -17.44 3.92
CA PRO A 143 0.93 -17.04 3.94
C PRO A 143 0.80 -15.63 4.52
N PRO A 144 -0.27 -14.90 4.19
CA PRO A 144 -0.53 -13.61 4.78
C PRO A 144 -0.67 -13.70 6.30
N LYS A 145 -0.27 -12.61 7.01
CA LYS A 145 -0.26 -12.57 8.50
C LYS A 145 -1.64 -12.61 9.15
N SER A 146 -2.70 -12.29 8.43
CA SER A 146 -4.08 -12.26 8.94
C SER A 146 -5.05 -12.84 7.90
N ASN A 147 -6.19 -13.34 8.38
CA ASN A 147 -7.24 -13.84 7.49
C ASN A 147 -7.76 -12.75 6.52
N SER A 148 -7.82 -11.49 6.96
CA SER A 148 -8.20 -10.34 6.12
C SER A 148 -7.22 -10.06 4.98
N ALA A 149 -6.02 -10.60 5.03
CA ALA A 149 -5.03 -10.44 3.97
C ALA A 149 -5.21 -11.49 2.85
N HIS A 150 -5.93 -12.60 3.11
CA HIS A 150 -6.48 -13.46 2.05
C HIS A 150 -7.68 -12.74 1.46
N ARG A 151 -7.58 -12.32 0.21
CA ARG A 151 -8.61 -11.53 -0.45
C ARG A 151 -8.59 -11.69 -1.95
N THR A 152 -9.73 -11.37 -2.55
CA THR A 152 -9.88 -11.24 -3.99
C THR A 152 -9.99 -9.76 -4.33
N ILE A 153 -9.21 -9.30 -5.30
CA ILE A 153 -9.18 -7.92 -5.76
C ILE A 153 -9.72 -7.88 -7.20
N PRO A 154 -10.75 -7.06 -7.50
CA PRO A 154 -11.17 -6.84 -8.87
C PRO A 154 -10.01 -6.31 -9.74
N LEU A 155 -9.86 -6.87 -10.93
CA LEU A 155 -8.87 -6.47 -11.90
C LEU A 155 -9.55 -5.63 -12.98
N PRO A 156 -9.14 -4.36 -13.18
CA PRO A 156 -9.67 -3.54 -14.26
C PRO A 156 -9.47 -4.21 -15.62
N LEU A 157 -10.44 -4.03 -16.52
CA LEU A 157 -10.44 -4.67 -17.84
C LEU A 157 -9.13 -4.42 -18.61
N ASP A 158 -8.64 -3.20 -18.58
CA ASP A 158 -7.39 -2.82 -19.25
C ASP A 158 -6.19 -3.61 -18.72
N MET A 159 -6.14 -3.84 -17.41
CA MET A 159 -5.10 -4.66 -16.80
C MET A 159 -5.27 -6.15 -17.14
N ALA A 160 -6.52 -6.63 -17.24
CA ALA A 160 -6.79 -8.00 -17.67
C ALA A 160 -6.32 -8.23 -19.12
N ILE A 161 -6.61 -7.29 -20.03
CA ILE A 161 -6.13 -7.31 -21.42
C ILE A 161 -4.60 -7.32 -21.47
N LEU A 162 -3.96 -6.44 -20.70
CA LEU A 162 -2.50 -6.34 -20.60
C LEU A 162 -1.86 -7.67 -20.18
N LEU A 163 -2.47 -8.36 -19.21
CA LEU A 163 -1.92 -9.60 -18.66
C LEU A 163 -2.31 -10.84 -19.46
N LYS A 164 -3.29 -10.74 -20.36
CA LYS A 164 -3.90 -11.90 -21.05
C LYS A 164 -2.85 -12.79 -21.72
N LYS A 165 -1.95 -12.21 -22.51
CA LYS A 165 -0.94 -12.96 -23.23
C LYS A 165 0.02 -13.68 -22.28
N ALA A 166 0.49 -12.96 -21.22
CA ALA A 166 1.40 -13.51 -20.23
C ALA A 166 0.76 -14.67 -19.45
N VAL A 167 -0.49 -14.56 -19.05
CA VAL A 167 -1.23 -15.63 -18.36
C VAL A 167 -1.44 -16.84 -19.28
N GLN A 168 -1.85 -16.62 -20.52
CA GLN A 168 -2.07 -17.69 -21.50
C GLN A 168 -0.79 -18.45 -21.87
N SER A 169 0.37 -17.80 -21.83
CA SER A 169 1.68 -18.43 -22.06
C SER A 169 2.15 -19.36 -20.92
N HIS A 170 1.45 -19.33 -19.78
CA HIS A 170 1.80 -20.13 -18.61
C HIS A 170 0.57 -20.90 -18.09
N PRO A 171 0.06 -21.90 -18.83
CA PRO A 171 -1.20 -22.59 -18.51
C PRO A 171 -1.13 -23.38 -17.20
N ASP A 172 0.03 -23.84 -16.76
CA ASP A 172 0.27 -24.46 -15.46
C ASP A 172 0.13 -23.49 -14.29
N GLY A 173 0.30 -22.18 -14.57
CA GLY A 173 0.12 -21.11 -13.61
C GLY A 173 1.12 -21.02 -12.45
N GLU A 174 2.03 -21.98 -12.31
CA GLU A 174 2.91 -22.11 -11.13
C GLU A 174 4.06 -21.09 -11.09
N LYS A 175 4.43 -20.52 -12.22
CA LYS A 175 5.50 -19.52 -12.29
C LYS A 175 5.05 -18.19 -11.76
N TYR A 176 6.01 -17.43 -11.20
CA TYR A 176 5.76 -16.09 -10.66
C TYR A 176 5.64 -15.06 -11.78
N LEU A 177 4.63 -14.19 -11.71
CA LEU A 177 4.32 -13.20 -12.74
C LEU A 177 5.52 -12.31 -13.09
N LEU A 178 6.23 -11.80 -12.07
CA LEU A 178 7.32 -10.85 -12.28
C LEU A 178 8.64 -11.46 -12.72
N THR A 179 8.80 -12.75 -12.64
CA THR A 179 10.05 -13.42 -13.03
C THR A 179 9.87 -14.37 -14.20
N GLY A 180 8.64 -14.84 -14.46
CA GLY A 180 8.36 -15.94 -15.38
C GLY A 180 9.00 -17.27 -14.96
N LYS A 181 9.47 -17.38 -13.72
CA LYS A 181 10.24 -18.55 -13.20
C LYS A 181 9.57 -19.09 -11.93
N ASN A 182 10.07 -20.23 -11.43
CA ASN A 182 9.63 -20.83 -10.16
C ASN A 182 10.25 -20.14 -8.92
N VAL A 183 10.89 -18.99 -9.11
CA VAL A 183 11.50 -18.19 -8.02
C VAL A 183 10.84 -16.82 -8.00
N PRO A 184 10.36 -16.35 -6.83
CA PRO A 184 9.71 -15.05 -6.73
C PRO A 184 10.69 -13.89 -6.93
N MET A 185 10.16 -12.73 -7.31
CA MET A 185 10.94 -11.50 -7.40
C MET A 185 11.44 -11.09 -6.00
N GLU A 186 12.72 -10.73 -5.91
CA GLU A 186 13.28 -10.14 -4.71
C GLU A 186 12.72 -8.72 -4.51
N PRO A 187 12.04 -8.42 -3.38
CA PRO A 187 11.45 -7.10 -3.15
C PRO A 187 12.44 -5.93 -3.23
N ARG A 188 13.68 -6.12 -2.78
CA ARG A 188 14.72 -5.08 -2.86
C ARG A 188 15.14 -4.79 -4.30
N THR A 189 15.20 -5.82 -5.15
CA THR A 189 15.49 -5.65 -6.57
C THR A 189 14.38 -4.83 -7.24
N LEU A 190 13.12 -5.16 -6.98
CA LEU A 190 11.99 -4.40 -7.51
C LEU A 190 11.99 -2.95 -7.01
N GLN A 191 12.28 -2.71 -5.73
CA GLN A 191 12.40 -1.35 -5.18
C GLN A 191 13.52 -0.54 -5.86
N TYR A 192 14.67 -1.16 -6.11
CA TYR A 192 15.78 -0.51 -6.81
C TYR A 192 15.39 -0.16 -8.26
N GLN A 193 14.83 -1.11 -9.00
CA GLN A 193 14.38 -0.88 -10.38
C GLN A 193 13.30 0.21 -10.45
N TYR A 194 12.37 0.23 -9.48
CA TYR A 194 11.38 1.28 -9.33
C TYR A 194 12.03 2.66 -9.12
N GLN A 195 13.05 2.76 -8.26
CA GLN A 195 13.79 4.00 -8.04
C GLN A 195 14.48 4.49 -9.32
N VAL A 196 15.07 3.59 -10.09
CA VAL A 196 15.68 3.91 -11.39
C VAL A 196 14.64 4.46 -12.35
N LEU A 197 13.45 3.85 -12.42
CA LEU A 197 12.36 4.30 -13.28
C LEU A 197 11.84 5.69 -12.87
N LEU A 198 11.66 5.97 -11.57
CA LEU A 198 11.28 7.30 -11.09
C LEU A 198 12.31 8.35 -11.50
N LYS A 199 13.60 8.05 -11.34
CA LYS A 199 14.67 8.95 -11.77
C LYS A 199 14.63 9.22 -13.29
N ALA A 200 14.41 8.19 -14.09
CA ALA A 200 14.30 8.32 -15.55
C ALA A 200 13.10 9.16 -16.00
N THR A 201 12.05 9.24 -15.20
CA THR A 201 10.84 10.05 -15.47
C THR A 201 10.89 11.44 -14.83
N GLY A 202 11.97 11.80 -14.13
CA GLY A 202 12.09 13.08 -13.42
C GLY A 202 11.11 13.21 -12.25
N ILE A 203 10.64 12.09 -11.69
CA ILE A 203 9.71 12.09 -10.56
C ILE A 203 10.50 11.93 -9.26
N PRO A 204 10.24 12.77 -8.24
CA PRO A 204 10.88 12.64 -6.94
C PRO A 204 10.68 11.25 -6.33
N TYR A 205 11.72 10.72 -5.70
CA TYR A 205 11.63 9.41 -5.06
C TYR A 205 10.59 9.39 -3.93
N ARG A 206 9.68 8.43 -4.03
CA ARG A 206 8.78 8.02 -2.97
C ARG A 206 8.92 6.51 -2.79
N ASN A 207 8.77 6.01 -1.56
CA ASN A 207 8.85 4.56 -1.34
C ASN A 207 7.73 3.83 -2.10
N PHE A 208 7.96 2.58 -2.45
CA PHE A 208 7.04 1.78 -3.27
C PHE A 208 5.62 1.72 -2.69
N HIS A 209 5.48 1.79 -1.37
CA HIS A 209 4.17 1.73 -0.71
C HIS A 209 3.28 2.95 -1.03
N VAL A 210 3.87 4.05 -1.48
CA VAL A 210 3.13 5.25 -1.90
C VAL A 210 2.26 4.96 -3.13
N LEU A 211 2.62 4.03 -4.02
CA LEU A 211 1.75 3.59 -5.12
C LEU A 211 0.41 3.06 -4.59
N ARG A 212 0.44 2.25 -3.55
CA ARG A 212 -0.78 1.74 -2.89
C ARG A 212 -1.55 2.86 -2.18
N HIS A 213 -0.87 3.81 -1.55
CA HIS A 213 -1.54 4.99 -0.98
C HIS A 213 -2.22 5.82 -2.06
N THR A 214 -1.56 5.99 -3.21
CA THR A 214 -2.15 6.67 -4.37
C THR A 214 -3.41 5.95 -4.86
N TYR A 215 -3.36 4.62 -5.01
CA TYR A 215 -4.55 3.81 -5.32
C TYR A 215 -5.69 4.04 -4.32
N ALA A 216 -5.38 3.94 -3.02
CA ALA A 216 -6.37 4.12 -1.97
C ALA A 216 -7.01 5.52 -2.00
N SER A 217 -6.20 6.58 -2.17
CA SER A 217 -6.69 7.96 -2.28
C SER A 217 -7.58 8.14 -3.51
N ARG A 218 -7.21 7.55 -4.65
CA ARG A 218 -8.02 7.58 -5.88
C ARG A 218 -9.35 6.87 -5.73
N CYS A 219 -9.38 5.73 -5.02
CA CYS A 219 -10.63 5.05 -4.70
C CYS A 219 -11.55 5.94 -3.86
N VAL A 220 -11.00 6.62 -2.84
CA VAL A 220 -11.76 7.57 -2.02
C VAL A 220 -12.29 8.74 -2.83
N GLU A 221 -11.47 9.35 -3.69
CA GLU A 221 -11.85 10.45 -4.57
C GLU A 221 -12.99 10.06 -5.53
N ARG A 222 -13.11 8.77 -5.85
CA ARG A 222 -14.18 8.20 -6.69
C ARG A 222 -15.36 7.65 -5.93
N GLY A 223 -15.42 7.84 -4.62
CA GLY A 223 -16.56 7.46 -3.81
C GLY A 223 -16.63 5.99 -3.42
N VAL A 224 -15.55 5.23 -3.56
CA VAL A 224 -15.50 3.85 -3.06
C VAL A 224 -15.69 3.88 -1.55
N ASP A 225 -16.63 3.08 -1.03
CA ASP A 225 -16.91 3.05 0.39
C ASP A 225 -15.75 2.46 1.22
N VAL A 226 -15.70 2.86 2.51
CA VAL A 226 -14.59 2.51 3.42
C VAL A 226 -14.44 0.99 3.60
N LYS A 227 -15.57 0.27 3.65
CA LYS A 227 -15.56 -1.17 3.89
C LYS A 227 -14.99 -1.91 2.69
N SER A 228 -15.52 -1.66 1.49
CA SER A 228 -15.02 -2.24 0.25
C SER A 228 -13.54 -1.92 0.01
N LEU A 229 -13.11 -0.67 0.25
CA LEU A 229 -11.72 -0.29 0.13
C LEU A 229 -10.83 -1.02 1.16
N SER A 230 -11.30 -1.17 2.41
CA SER A 230 -10.59 -1.90 3.45
C SER A 230 -10.40 -3.38 3.10
N GLU A 231 -11.43 -4.00 2.55
CA GLU A 231 -11.40 -5.39 2.07
C GLU A 231 -10.43 -5.56 0.89
N MET A 232 -10.53 -4.73 -0.15
CA MET A 232 -9.60 -4.74 -1.30
C MET A 232 -8.15 -4.53 -0.87
N LEU A 233 -7.91 -3.65 0.08
CA LEU A 233 -6.57 -3.42 0.62
C LEU A 233 -6.13 -4.52 1.60
N GLY A 234 -7.02 -5.31 2.16
CA GLY A 234 -6.70 -6.33 3.18
C GLY A 234 -6.16 -5.68 4.46
N HIS A 235 -6.84 -4.66 4.97
CA HIS A 235 -6.55 -4.07 6.26
C HIS A 235 -7.28 -4.87 7.34
N SER A 236 -6.55 -5.27 8.38
CA SER A 236 -7.13 -5.93 9.56
C SER A 236 -7.92 -4.98 10.46
N ASP A 237 -7.66 -3.68 10.34
CA ASP A 237 -8.36 -2.61 11.05
C ASP A 237 -8.80 -1.53 10.05
N VAL A 238 -10.11 -1.34 9.94
CA VAL A 238 -10.76 -0.33 9.09
C VAL A 238 -10.27 1.09 9.41
N ARG A 239 -9.84 1.34 10.65
CA ARG A 239 -9.23 2.63 11.04
C ARG A 239 -8.02 3.00 10.18
N THR A 240 -7.30 2.01 9.67
CA THR A 240 -6.18 2.27 8.73
C THR A 240 -6.68 2.85 7.41
N THR A 241 -7.83 2.38 6.92
CA THR A 241 -8.47 2.90 5.70
C THR A 241 -9.08 4.28 5.94
N LEU A 242 -9.73 4.49 7.10
CA LEU A 242 -10.29 5.79 7.47
C LEU A 242 -9.26 6.92 7.45
N GLN A 243 -7.98 6.63 7.70
CA GLN A 243 -6.92 7.64 7.62
C GLN A 243 -6.74 8.22 6.21
N VAL A 244 -7.10 7.49 5.17
CA VAL A 244 -7.10 7.98 3.78
C VAL A 244 -8.25 8.98 3.57
N TYR A 245 -9.41 8.73 4.19
CA TYR A 245 -10.59 9.60 4.10
C TYR A 245 -10.45 10.93 4.83
N VAL A 246 -9.59 11.02 5.87
CA VAL A 246 -9.37 12.26 6.63
C VAL A 246 -8.88 13.41 5.75
N HIS A 247 -8.24 13.11 4.64
CA HIS A 247 -7.66 14.08 3.71
C HIS A 247 -8.48 14.25 2.42
N SER A 248 -9.76 13.85 2.42
CA SER A 248 -10.62 14.10 1.25
C SER A 248 -10.70 15.60 0.94
N SER A 249 -10.51 15.96 -0.33
CA SER A 249 -10.51 17.35 -0.78
C SER A 249 -11.90 18.00 -0.59
N LEU A 250 -11.93 19.34 -0.49
CA LEU A 250 -13.18 20.09 -0.43
C LEU A 250 -14.05 19.83 -1.67
N GLU A 251 -13.41 19.69 -2.83
CA GLU A 251 -14.07 19.36 -4.10
C GLU A 251 -14.78 18.01 -4.06
N HIS A 252 -14.15 16.99 -3.44
CA HIS A 252 -14.81 15.70 -3.23
C HIS A 252 -16.04 15.85 -2.34
N LYS A 253 -15.93 16.58 -1.23
CA LYS A 253 -17.04 16.84 -0.32
C LYS A 253 -18.17 17.59 -1.01
N MET A 254 -17.87 18.59 -1.83
CA MET A 254 -18.85 19.34 -2.63
C MET A 254 -19.58 18.43 -3.61
N ARG A 255 -18.85 17.56 -4.33
CA ARG A 255 -19.43 16.60 -5.28
C ARG A 255 -20.39 15.63 -4.59
N VAL A 256 -19.98 15.08 -3.44
CA VAL A 256 -20.84 14.20 -2.64
C VAL A 256 -22.11 14.92 -2.19
N ILE A 257 -21.99 16.14 -1.66
CA ILE A 257 -23.16 16.93 -1.22
C ILE A 257 -24.09 17.25 -2.39
N GLN A 258 -23.57 17.56 -3.57
CA GLN A 258 -24.38 17.78 -4.75
C GLN A 258 -25.15 16.52 -5.18
N SER A 259 -24.52 15.33 -5.08
CA SER A 259 -25.17 14.06 -5.44
C SER A 259 -26.32 13.65 -4.51
N ILE A 260 -26.39 14.21 -3.30
CA ILE A 260 -27.49 13.97 -2.33
C ILE A 260 -28.47 15.14 -2.24
N CYS A 261 -28.36 16.11 -3.14
CA CYS A 261 -29.27 17.25 -3.16
C CYS A 261 -30.64 16.83 -3.73
N PHE A 262 -31.64 16.74 -2.87
CA PHE A 262 -33.01 16.37 -3.26
C PHE A 262 -33.73 17.43 -4.11
N LEU A 263 -33.18 18.65 -4.23
CA LEU A 263 -33.75 19.71 -5.05
C LEU A 263 -33.26 19.66 -6.51
N ALA A 264 -32.16 18.98 -6.80
CA ALA A 264 -31.60 18.91 -8.15
C ALA A 264 -32.60 18.36 -9.20
N PRO A 265 -33.33 17.26 -8.93
CA PRO A 265 -34.35 16.74 -9.90
C PRO A 265 -35.53 17.68 -10.10
N VAL A 266 -35.79 18.61 -9.17
CA VAL A 266 -36.93 19.56 -9.24
C VAL A 266 -36.54 20.79 -10.06
N LEU A 267 -35.26 21.18 -10.01
CA LEU A 267 -34.77 22.40 -10.67
C LEU A 267 -34.23 22.11 -12.08
N ASP A 268 -33.76 20.90 -12.33
CA ASP A 268 -33.24 20.46 -13.63
C ASP A 268 -33.59 18.96 -13.86
N PRO A 269 -34.75 18.68 -14.49
CA PRO A 269 -35.23 17.30 -14.73
C PRO A 269 -34.33 16.51 -15.69
N ASP A 270 -33.48 17.17 -16.49
CA ASP A 270 -32.57 16.54 -17.45
C ASP A 270 -31.17 16.27 -16.87
N CYS A 271 -30.92 16.61 -15.61
CA CYS A 271 -29.67 16.33 -14.93
C CYS A 271 -29.54 14.84 -14.57
N SER A 272 -29.30 13.99 -15.56
CA SER A 272 -28.85 12.63 -15.33
C SER A 272 -27.43 12.67 -14.74
N PRO A 273 -27.10 11.84 -13.71
CA PRO A 273 -25.75 11.74 -13.20
C PRO A 273 -24.82 11.31 -14.34
N SER A 274 -23.91 12.18 -14.75
CA SER A 274 -22.92 11.86 -15.76
C SER A 274 -22.12 10.63 -15.33
N PRO A 275 -21.88 9.64 -16.20
CA PRO A 275 -21.00 8.53 -15.89
C PRO A 275 -19.61 9.10 -15.57
N SER A 276 -19.01 8.58 -14.50
CA SER A 276 -17.63 8.95 -14.13
C SER A 276 -16.71 8.73 -15.33
N PRO A 277 -15.85 9.71 -15.67
CA PRO A 277 -14.94 9.56 -16.81
C PRO A 277 -14.04 8.35 -16.59
N SER A 278 -13.99 7.47 -17.57
CA SER A 278 -13.01 6.37 -17.63
C SER A 278 -11.60 6.94 -17.50
N VAL A 279 -10.77 6.30 -16.67
CA VAL A 279 -9.43 6.82 -16.30
C VAL A 279 -8.44 6.82 -17.47
N PHE A 280 -8.77 6.10 -18.52
CA PHE A 280 -7.96 6.03 -19.73
C PHE A 280 -8.88 6.26 -20.94
N PRO A 281 -8.73 7.40 -21.66
CA PRO A 281 -9.36 7.54 -22.96
C PRO A 281 -8.75 6.49 -23.91
N GLU A 282 -9.57 6.00 -24.87
CA GLU A 282 -9.10 5.22 -26.02
C GLU A 282 -8.20 6.12 -26.89
N THR A 283 -6.97 6.33 -26.46
CA THR A 283 -5.98 7.11 -27.22
C THR A 283 -5.14 6.15 -28.06
N PRO A 284 -4.61 6.62 -29.20
CA PRO A 284 -3.65 5.88 -30.03
C PRO A 284 -2.47 5.31 -29.22
N GLN A 285 -2.08 5.98 -28.13
CA GLN A 285 -1.03 5.57 -27.19
C GLN A 285 -1.39 4.28 -26.44
N TYR A 286 -2.65 4.07 -26.13
CA TYR A 286 -3.13 2.83 -25.49
C TYR A 286 -3.04 1.63 -26.44
N GLN A 287 -3.37 1.83 -27.72
CA GLN A 287 -3.20 0.80 -28.76
C GLN A 287 -1.72 0.45 -28.97
N GLN A 288 -0.81 1.43 -28.88
CA GLN A 288 0.63 1.20 -28.94
C GLN A 288 1.15 0.39 -27.76
N LEU A 289 0.62 0.62 -26.54
CA LEU A 289 0.94 -0.17 -25.34
C LEU A 289 0.56 -1.64 -25.56
N LEU A 290 -0.66 -1.90 -26.01
CA LEU A 290 -1.14 -3.25 -26.28
C LEU A 290 -0.29 -3.94 -27.36
N ALA A 291 0.11 -3.21 -28.41
CA ALA A 291 0.97 -3.72 -29.46
C ALA A 291 2.40 -4.03 -28.97
N ALA A 292 3.01 -3.13 -28.22
CA ALA A 292 4.36 -3.31 -27.67
C ALA A 292 4.44 -4.50 -26.69
N LEU A 293 3.44 -4.66 -25.82
CA LEU A 293 3.39 -5.79 -24.87
C LEU A 293 3.08 -7.11 -25.56
N SER A 294 2.40 -7.09 -26.72
CA SER A 294 2.21 -8.30 -27.53
C SER A 294 3.49 -8.81 -28.20
N GLN A 295 4.57 -8.02 -28.24
CA GLN A 295 5.88 -8.40 -28.79
C GLN A 295 6.85 -8.95 -27.74
N MET A 296 6.52 -8.88 -26.42
CA MET A 296 7.38 -9.32 -25.32
C MET A 296 7.13 -10.77 -24.86
N GLY A 297 6.36 -11.56 -25.58
CA GLY A 297 6.04 -12.97 -25.27
C GLY A 297 6.78 -13.97 -26.14
#